data_5dbb9d0c1371b6cf1762b3c1b65233b8
#
_entry.id   5dbb9d0c1371b6cf1762b3c1b65233b8
#
_cell.length_a   1.000
_cell.length_b   1.000
_cell.length_c   1.000
_cell.angle_alpha   90.00
_cell.angle_beta   90.00
_cell.angle_gamma   90.00
#
_symmetry.space_group_name_H-M   'P 1'
#
loop_
_entity.id
_entity.type
_entity.pdbx_description
1 polymer ?
#
loop_
_entity_poly.entity_id
_entity_poly.type
_entity_poly.pdbx_seq_one_letter_code
_entity_poly.pdbx_strand_id
1 'polypeptide(L)'
;MAKEVSAFIKLQIPAGKANPAPPVGPSLGQHGVNIMEFCKQFNAKTQKEGDSIIPVVITVYKDRSFTFIMKTPPASDLLKKAAGIIKGSGVPQKDKVGKITQAQLRDIAQKKQSDLNAADLEGAIKIIAGTARSMGVVVQG
;
A
#
# COMPACT_ATOMS: atom_id res chain seq x y z
N MET A 1 29.99 7.58 2.57
CA MET A 1 29.41 8.37 3.68
C MET A 1 27.90 8.35 3.57
N ALA A 2 27.24 8.22 4.72
CA ALA A 2 25.78 8.26 4.73
C ALA A 2 25.29 9.68 4.42
N LYS A 3 24.35 9.79 3.49
CA LYS A 3 23.73 11.08 3.16
C LYS A 3 22.78 11.49 4.28
N GLU A 4 22.72 12.78 4.52
CA GLU A 4 21.83 13.30 5.54
C GLU A 4 20.40 13.38 5.01
N VAL A 5 19.46 12.78 5.73
CA VAL A 5 18.05 12.73 5.35
C VAL A 5 17.39 14.07 5.60
N SER A 6 16.74 14.61 4.57
CA SER A 6 15.96 15.85 4.69
C SER A 6 14.51 15.57 5.06
N ALA A 7 13.89 14.58 4.42
CA ALA A 7 12.48 14.27 4.64
C ALA A 7 12.15 12.85 4.21
N PHE A 8 11.03 12.34 4.74
CA PHE A 8 10.38 11.12 4.27
C PHE A 8 9.03 11.47 3.66
N ILE A 9 8.73 10.88 2.52
CA ILE A 9 7.46 11.06 1.82
C ILE A 9 6.81 9.70 1.68
N LYS A 10 5.57 9.58 2.10
CA LYS A 10 4.79 8.34 1.98
C LYS A 10 3.65 8.56 1.00
N LEU A 11 3.59 7.74 -0.04
CA LEU A 11 2.56 7.85 -1.08
C LEU A 11 1.99 6.46 -1.39
N GLN A 12 0.76 6.45 -1.90
CA GLN A 12 0.13 5.26 -2.46
C GLN A 12 -0.16 5.55 -3.92
N ILE A 13 0.48 4.82 -4.82
CA ILE A 13 0.43 5.07 -6.26
C ILE A 13 0.05 3.77 -6.96
N PRO A 14 -0.91 3.81 -7.91
CA PRO A 14 -1.18 2.63 -8.74
C PRO A 14 0.06 2.18 -9.50
N ALA A 15 0.29 0.88 -9.55
CA ALA A 15 1.47 0.31 -10.20
C ALA A 15 1.54 0.72 -11.67
N GLY A 16 2.70 1.16 -12.11
CA GLY A 16 2.94 1.58 -13.49
C GLY A 16 2.25 2.88 -13.91
N LYS A 17 1.60 3.58 -12.99
CA LYS A 17 0.80 4.77 -13.29
C LYS A 17 1.27 6.04 -12.56
N ALA A 18 2.50 6.07 -12.09
CA ALA A 18 3.05 7.28 -11.48
C ALA A 18 3.21 8.38 -12.55
N ASN A 19 2.75 9.57 -12.22
CA ASN A 19 2.85 10.73 -13.11
C ASN A 19 3.05 12.01 -12.28
N PRO A 20 3.44 13.13 -12.90
CA PRO A 20 3.64 14.40 -12.18
C PRO A 20 2.38 15.06 -11.64
N ALA A 21 1.21 14.53 -11.98
CA ALA A 21 -0.06 15.06 -11.47
C ALA A 21 -0.23 14.77 -9.97
N PRO A 22 -1.07 15.51 -9.23
CA PRO A 22 -1.34 15.21 -7.84
C PRO A 22 -1.78 13.75 -7.66
N PRO A 23 -1.41 13.07 -6.54
CA PRO A 23 -0.69 13.62 -5.39
C PRO A 23 0.84 13.59 -5.49
N VAL A 24 1.40 12.99 -6.55
CA VAL A 24 2.85 12.76 -6.67
C VAL A 24 3.63 14.07 -6.86
N GLY A 25 3.21 14.89 -7.80
CA GLY A 25 3.90 16.12 -8.15
C GLY A 25 4.09 17.08 -6.98
N PRO A 26 3.01 17.52 -6.32
CA PRO A 26 3.14 18.43 -5.18
C PRO A 26 3.96 17.86 -4.03
N SER A 27 3.81 16.57 -3.73
CA SER A 27 4.52 15.93 -2.62
C SER A 27 6.02 15.92 -2.83
N LEU A 28 6.48 15.63 -4.04
CA LEU A 28 7.89 15.58 -4.39
C LEU A 28 8.46 16.98 -4.67
N GLY A 29 7.67 17.83 -5.30
CA GLY A 29 8.08 19.18 -5.66
C GLY A 29 8.44 20.04 -4.46
N GLN A 30 7.73 19.90 -3.35
CA GLN A 30 8.02 20.62 -2.11
C GLN A 30 9.42 20.34 -1.58
N HIS A 31 9.97 19.18 -1.87
CA HIS A 31 11.28 18.76 -1.39
C HIS A 31 12.37 18.88 -2.46
N GLY A 32 12.03 19.41 -3.62
CA GLY A 32 12.99 19.60 -4.72
C GLY A 32 13.45 18.32 -5.40
N VAL A 33 12.67 17.26 -5.28
CA VAL A 33 12.98 15.95 -5.90
C VAL A 33 12.62 15.99 -7.39
N ASN A 34 13.42 15.29 -8.21
CA ASN A 34 13.11 15.16 -9.64
C ASN A 34 11.92 14.21 -9.83
N ILE A 35 10.75 14.80 -10.06
CA ILE A 35 9.48 14.08 -10.17
C ILE A 35 9.48 13.11 -11.35
N MET A 36 9.98 13.55 -12.50
CA MET A 36 10.01 12.72 -13.71
C MET A 36 10.89 11.48 -13.55
N GLU A 37 12.03 11.64 -12.92
CA GLU A 37 12.93 10.52 -12.64
C GLU A 37 12.29 9.51 -11.69
N PHE A 38 11.66 10.00 -10.63
CA PHE A 38 10.91 9.12 -9.71
C PHE A 38 9.83 8.34 -10.43
N CYS A 39 8.98 9.02 -11.21
CA CYS A 39 7.90 8.38 -11.96
C CYS A 39 8.44 7.30 -12.90
N LYS A 40 9.51 7.59 -13.61
CA LYS A 40 10.15 6.65 -14.53
C LYS A 40 10.65 5.40 -13.81
N GLN A 41 11.38 5.58 -12.70
CA GLN A 41 11.90 4.47 -11.92
C GLN A 41 10.79 3.64 -11.27
N PHE A 42 9.80 4.30 -10.70
CA PHE A 42 8.66 3.64 -10.08
C PHE A 42 7.88 2.81 -11.09
N ASN A 43 7.54 3.41 -12.22
CA ASN A 43 6.80 2.71 -13.27
C ASN A 43 7.56 1.50 -13.80
N ALA A 44 8.87 1.63 -13.99
CA ALA A 44 9.71 0.51 -14.44
C ALA A 44 9.71 -0.64 -13.43
N LYS A 45 9.79 -0.34 -12.14
CA LYS A 45 9.81 -1.35 -11.08
C LYS A 45 8.46 -1.99 -10.83
N THR A 46 7.36 -1.25 -11.01
CA THR A 46 6.02 -1.72 -10.69
C THR A 46 5.23 -2.22 -11.91
N GLN A 47 5.84 -2.21 -13.08
CA GLN A 47 5.18 -2.60 -14.32
C GLN A 47 4.58 -4.01 -14.26
N LYS A 48 5.20 -4.91 -13.50
CA LYS A 48 4.75 -6.29 -13.34
C LYS A 48 3.63 -6.46 -12.30
N GLU A 49 3.38 -5.44 -11.49
CA GLU A 49 2.42 -5.52 -10.38
C GLU A 49 0.96 -5.32 -10.83
N GLY A 50 0.75 -4.92 -12.07
CA GLY A 50 -0.58 -4.76 -12.64
C GLY A 50 -1.36 -3.60 -12.04
N ASP A 51 -2.62 -3.86 -11.65
CA ASP A 51 -3.54 -2.81 -11.16
C ASP A 51 -3.50 -2.61 -9.64
N SER A 52 -2.47 -3.11 -8.98
CA SER A 52 -2.36 -2.97 -7.52
C SER A 52 -1.90 -1.57 -7.14
N ILE A 53 -2.41 -1.07 -6.01
CA ILE A 53 -1.91 0.16 -5.41
C ILE A 53 -0.66 -0.20 -4.61
N ILE A 54 0.44 0.50 -4.87
CA ILE A 54 1.72 0.25 -4.21
C ILE A 54 2.04 1.37 -3.24
N PRO A 55 2.14 1.10 -1.94
CA PRO A 55 2.65 2.08 -0.98
C PRO A 55 4.15 2.28 -1.19
N VAL A 56 4.57 3.53 -1.24
CA VAL A 56 5.97 3.91 -1.45
C VAL A 56 6.42 4.80 -0.31
N VAL A 57 7.59 4.53 0.24
CA VAL A 57 8.27 5.42 1.19
C VAL A 57 9.49 5.98 0.49
N ILE A 58 9.50 7.28 0.26
CA ILE A 58 10.57 7.99 -0.42
C ILE A 58 11.42 8.70 0.63
N THR A 59 12.71 8.44 0.63
CA THR A 59 13.67 9.13 1.48
C THR A 59 14.36 10.21 0.66
N VAL A 60 14.19 11.47 1.06
CA VAL A 60 14.81 12.62 0.40
C VAL A 60 16.01 13.06 1.20
N TYR A 61 17.14 13.25 0.53
CA TYR A 61 18.39 13.68 1.13
C TYR A 61 18.64 15.18 0.93
N LYS A 62 19.51 15.77 1.70
CA LYS A 62 19.82 17.20 1.63
C LYS A 62 20.38 17.64 0.28
N ASP A 63 21.03 16.74 -0.43
CA ASP A 63 21.56 17.01 -1.78
C ASP A 63 20.49 16.90 -2.87
N ARG A 64 19.22 16.77 -2.50
CA ARG A 64 18.07 16.60 -3.39
C ARG A 64 18.02 15.24 -4.10
N SER A 65 18.92 14.34 -3.77
CA SER A 65 18.79 12.95 -4.23
C SER A 65 17.70 12.24 -3.42
N PHE A 66 17.23 11.10 -3.93
CA PHE A 66 16.20 10.33 -3.26
C PHE A 66 16.43 8.83 -3.44
N THR A 67 15.93 8.08 -2.49
CA THR A 67 15.75 6.63 -2.62
C THR A 67 14.32 6.31 -2.25
N PHE A 68 13.79 5.20 -2.75
CA PHE A 68 12.44 4.78 -2.39
C PHE A 68 12.36 3.28 -2.19
N ILE A 69 11.45 2.90 -1.30
CA ILE A 69 11.15 1.51 -0.98
C ILE A 69 9.69 1.28 -1.30
N MET A 70 9.40 0.23 -2.06
CA MET A 70 8.04 -0.19 -2.35
C MET A 70 7.62 -1.27 -1.37
N LYS A 71 6.42 -1.15 -0.85
CA LYS A 71 5.82 -2.14 0.05
C LYS A 71 4.75 -2.94 -0.68
N THR A 72 4.27 -4.01 -0.04
CA THR A 72 3.16 -4.78 -0.57
C THR A 72 1.89 -3.93 -0.62
N PRO A 73 0.91 -4.26 -1.49
CA PRO A 73 -0.35 -3.51 -1.54
C PRO A 73 -1.01 -3.40 -0.18
N PRO A 74 -1.76 -2.30 0.10
CA PRO A 74 -2.45 -2.15 1.38
C PRO A 74 -3.40 -3.33 1.66
N ALA A 75 -3.51 -3.72 2.92
CA ALA A 75 -4.42 -4.79 3.33
C ALA A 75 -5.86 -4.49 2.90
N SER A 76 -6.28 -3.23 3.01
CA SER A 76 -7.61 -2.81 2.57
C SER A 76 -7.87 -3.06 1.09
N ASP A 77 -6.88 -2.80 0.24
CA ASP A 77 -6.99 -3.02 -1.20
C ASP A 77 -7.10 -4.53 -1.53
N LEU A 78 -6.27 -5.34 -0.88
CA LEU A 78 -6.30 -6.79 -1.05
C LEU A 78 -7.65 -7.38 -0.58
N LEU A 79 -8.17 -6.87 0.55
CA LEU A 79 -9.46 -7.30 1.08
C LEU A 79 -10.61 -6.91 0.14
N LYS A 80 -10.59 -5.71 -0.42
CA LYS A 80 -11.61 -5.27 -1.38
C LYS A 80 -11.60 -6.16 -2.62
N LYS A 81 -10.44 -6.51 -3.14
CA LYS A 81 -10.33 -7.40 -4.29
C LYS A 81 -10.84 -8.81 -3.98
N ALA A 82 -10.48 -9.35 -2.82
CA ALA A 82 -10.92 -10.67 -2.40
C ALA A 82 -12.44 -10.73 -2.18
N ALA A 83 -13.01 -9.68 -1.62
CA ALA A 83 -14.45 -9.58 -1.38
C ALA A 83 -15.27 -9.18 -2.63
N GLY A 84 -14.58 -8.71 -3.68
CA GLY A 84 -15.23 -8.25 -4.90
C GLY A 84 -15.96 -6.93 -4.74
N ILE A 85 -15.55 -6.09 -3.81
CA ILE A 85 -16.14 -4.78 -3.55
C ILE A 85 -15.22 -3.64 -3.99
N ILE A 86 -15.81 -2.50 -4.34
CA ILE A 86 -15.06 -1.32 -4.79
C ILE A 86 -14.68 -0.44 -3.59
N LYS A 87 -15.56 -0.36 -2.59
CA LYS A 87 -15.38 0.52 -1.45
C LYS A 87 -15.81 -0.17 -0.16
N GLY A 88 -15.07 0.09 0.92
CA GLY A 88 -15.46 -0.38 2.25
C GLY A 88 -16.65 0.38 2.82
N SER A 89 -17.19 -0.10 3.93
CA SER A 89 -18.35 0.51 4.61
C SER A 89 -17.94 1.81 5.33
N GLY A 90 -18.78 2.82 5.23
CA GLY A 90 -18.67 4.03 6.06
C GLY A 90 -19.13 3.79 7.50
N VAL A 91 -19.94 2.75 7.74
CA VAL A 91 -20.44 2.37 9.07
C VAL A 91 -20.23 0.86 9.26
N PRO A 92 -18.99 0.41 9.46
CA PRO A 92 -18.64 -1.02 9.43
C PRO A 92 -19.29 -1.83 10.55
N GLN A 93 -19.70 -1.18 11.62
CA GLN A 93 -20.38 -1.84 12.73
C GLN A 93 -21.80 -2.27 12.38
N LYS A 94 -22.46 -1.50 11.53
CA LYS A 94 -23.86 -1.73 11.15
C LYS A 94 -24.00 -2.28 9.74
N ASP A 95 -23.27 -1.71 8.79
CA ASP A 95 -23.37 -2.06 7.38
C ASP A 95 -22.20 -2.95 6.96
N LYS A 96 -22.47 -4.20 6.64
CA LYS A 96 -21.49 -5.13 6.09
C LYS A 96 -21.60 -5.11 4.57
N VAL A 97 -20.50 -4.86 3.89
CA VAL A 97 -20.47 -4.64 2.44
C VAL A 97 -19.85 -5.79 1.65
N GLY A 98 -19.22 -6.75 2.31
CA GLY A 98 -18.60 -7.88 1.63
C GLY A 98 -18.30 -9.04 2.57
N LYS A 99 -17.89 -10.15 1.99
CA LYS A 99 -17.52 -11.37 2.70
C LYS A 99 -16.27 -11.97 2.10
N ILE A 100 -15.41 -12.53 2.94
CA ILE A 100 -14.25 -13.30 2.51
C ILE A 100 -14.20 -14.61 3.30
N THR A 101 -13.51 -15.60 2.73
CA THR A 101 -13.29 -16.89 3.41
C THR A 101 -11.99 -16.86 4.22
N GLN A 102 -11.85 -17.82 5.12
CA GLN A 102 -10.60 -18.01 5.87
C GLN A 102 -9.41 -18.28 4.95
N ALA A 103 -9.62 -19.01 3.86
CA ALA A 103 -8.58 -19.29 2.87
C ALA A 103 -8.09 -17.99 2.20
N GLN A 104 -9.02 -17.12 1.79
CA GLN A 104 -8.69 -15.82 1.21
C GLN A 104 -7.94 -14.94 2.21
N LEU A 105 -8.37 -14.94 3.47
CA LEU A 105 -7.72 -14.20 4.54
C LEU A 105 -6.28 -14.67 4.74
N ARG A 106 -6.06 -15.98 4.74
CA ARG A 106 -4.73 -16.56 4.85
C ARG A 106 -3.82 -16.15 3.69
N ASP A 107 -4.33 -16.18 2.46
CA ASP A 107 -3.58 -15.77 1.28
C ASP A 107 -3.13 -14.31 1.36
N ILE A 108 -4.02 -13.43 1.80
CA ILE A 108 -3.71 -12.01 2.01
C ILE A 108 -2.63 -11.85 3.09
N ALA A 109 -2.77 -12.57 4.19
CA ALA A 109 -1.81 -12.52 5.29
C ALA A 109 -0.42 -12.98 4.83
N GLN A 110 -0.34 -14.04 4.03
CA GLN A 110 0.93 -14.53 3.48
C GLN A 110 1.60 -13.48 2.57
N LYS A 111 0.83 -12.86 1.69
CA LYS A 111 1.34 -11.83 0.78
C LYS A 111 1.89 -10.62 1.53
N LYS A 112 1.29 -10.29 2.64
CA LYS A 112 1.64 -9.09 3.40
C LYS A 112 2.54 -9.36 4.61
N GLN A 113 2.86 -10.60 4.89
CA GLN A 113 3.60 -10.99 6.09
C GLN A 113 4.94 -10.25 6.24
N SER A 114 5.64 -9.98 5.15
CA SER A 114 6.91 -9.27 5.16
C SER A 114 6.80 -7.83 5.69
N ASP A 115 5.62 -7.20 5.55
CA ASP A 115 5.37 -5.83 5.99
C ASP A 115 4.64 -5.76 7.34
N LEU A 116 4.21 -6.90 7.89
CA LEU A 116 3.46 -6.94 9.13
C LEU A 116 4.37 -7.19 10.33
N ASN A 117 4.00 -6.60 11.46
CA ASN A 117 4.68 -6.84 12.73
C ASN A 117 4.04 -8.04 13.45
N ALA A 118 4.04 -9.18 12.77
CA ALA A 118 3.48 -10.42 13.29
C ALA A 118 4.60 -11.45 13.48
N ALA A 119 4.53 -12.19 14.59
CA ALA A 119 5.52 -13.22 14.90
C ALA A 119 5.36 -14.45 14.00
N ASP A 120 4.13 -14.75 13.58
CA ASP A 120 3.80 -15.92 12.77
C ASP A 120 2.64 -15.63 11.83
N LEU A 121 2.26 -16.63 11.02
CA LEU A 121 1.16 -16.48 10.06
C LEU A 121 -0.19 -16.28 10.76
N GLU A 122 -0.43 -16.93 11.89
CA GLU A 122 -1.68 -16.76 12.63
C GLU A 122 -1.84 -15.33 13.15
N GLY A 123 -0.76 -14.73 13.65
CA GLY A 123 -0.73 -13.33 14.04
C GLY A 123 -1.04 -12.40 12.86
N ALA A 124 -0.46 -12.68 11.69
CA ALA A 124 -0.74 -11.93 10.47
C ALA A 124 -2.21 -12.04 10.06
N ILE A 125 -2.80 -13.24 10.15
CA ILE A 125 -4.21 -13.46 9.85
C ILE A 125 -5.10 -12.63 10.77
N LYS A 126 -4.79 -12.55 12.06
CA LYS A 126 -5.55 -11.74 13.02
C LYS A 126 -5.48 -10.25 12.69
N ILE A 127 -4.31 -9.76 12.28
CA ILE A 127 -4.13 -8.35 11.88
C ILE A 127 -5.01 -8.03 10.67
N ILE A 128 -4.98 -8.87 9.65
CA ILE A 128 -5.79 -8.68 8.44
C ILE A 128 -7.29 -8.83 8.75
N ALA A 129 -7.67 -9.76 9.62
CA ALA A 129 -9.07 -9.92 10.06
C ALA A 129 -9.58 -8.66 10.75
N GLY A 130 -8.76 -8.02 11.58
CA GLY A 130 -9.10 -6.73 12.20
C GLY A 130 -9.33 -5.63 11.17
N THR A 131 -8.49 -5.56 10.14
CA THR A 131 -8.67 -4.62 9.03
C THR A 131 -9.97 -4.89 8.28
N ALA A 132 -10.28 -6.16 7.98
CA ALA A 132 -11.52 -6.55 7.32
C ALA A 132 -12.74 -6.11 8.13
N ARG A 133 -12.71 -6.34 9.44
CA ARG A 133 -13.77 -5.93 10.34
C ARG A 133 -13.98 -4.41 10.30
N SER A 134 -12.90 -3.64 10.30
CA SER A 134 -12.98 -2.17 10.24
C SER A 134 -13.51 -1.67 8.90
N MET A 135 -13.48 -2.48 7.85
CA MET A 135 -14.01 -2.14 6.53
C MET A 135 -15.45 -2.62 6.30
N GLY A 136 -16.02 -3.35 7.25
CA GLY A 136 -17.34 -3.94 7.08
C GLY A 136 -17.32 -5.22 6.23
N VAL A 137 -16.19 -5.91 6.19
CA VAL A 137 -16.02 -7.19 5.50
C VAL A 137 -16.09 -8.32 6.53
N VAL A 138 -16.96 -9.29 6.30
CA VAL A 138 -17.17 -10.43 7.20
C VAL A 138 -16.26 -11.58 6.78
N VAL A 139 -15.61 -12.19 7.75
CA VAL A 139 -14.77 -13.38 7.51
C VAL A 139 -15.65 -14.62 7.79
N GLN A 140 -15.78 -15.47 6.80
CA GLN A 140 -16.57 -16.70 6.88
C GLN A 140 -15.69 -17.95 6.87
N GLY A 141 -16.11 -18.95 7.52
CA GLY A 141 -15.50 -20.24 7.47
C GLY A 141 -14.56 -20.60 8.49
#